data_64314826a3667dc411cc9e9e57409959
#
_entry.id   64314826a3667dc411cc9e9e57409959
#
_cell.length_a   1.000
_cell.length_b   1.000
_cell.length_c   1.000
_cell.angle_alpha   90.00
_cell.angle_beta   90.00
_cell.angle_gamma   90.00
#
_symmetry.space_group_name_H-M   'P 1'
#
loop_
_entity.id
_entity.type
_entity.pdbx_description
1 polymer ?
#
loop_
_entity_poly.entity_id
_entity_poly.type
_entity_poly.pdbx_seq_one_letter_code
_entity_poly.pdbx_strand_id
1 'polypeptide(L)'
;VVAQLAAARAGTHKTKNRGEVSGGGKKPFKQKGTGRARQGSTRSPNQRHGGVAHGPVPRKYDQRTPKKMIAAALKGVLSDRQRAARIHAVSGLVEATTTKAAIAAVRQFSDRKNLLVVLSRNENAAWLSLRNHDELHLIVNDQLNAYDVLVSDDVVFSEGALRDFIAGPATGKGATAVARESEVGVSA
;
A
#
# COMPACT_ATOMS: atom_id res chain seq x y z
N VAL A 1 10.83 -2.69 -0.17
CA VAL A 1 10.34 -1.30 -0.02
C VAL A 1 10.07 -0.65 -1.37
N VAL A 2 11.04 -0.56 -2.28
CA VAL A 2 10.86 0.11 -3.58
C VAL A 2 9.68 -0.45 -4.38
N ALA A 3 9.54 -1.78 -4.45
CA ALA A 3 8.43 -2.43 -5.13
C ALA A 3 7.06 -2.11 -4.48
N GLN A 4 7.01 -2.05 -3.15
CA GLN A 4 5.80 -1.71 -2.39
C GLN A 4 5.39 -0.26 -2.62
N LEU A 5 6.33 0.69 -2.54
CA LEU A 5 6.08 2.10 -2.81
C LEU A 5 5.70 2.36 -4.28
N ALA A 6 6.31 1.62 -5.21
CA ALA A 6 5.93 1.69 -6.61
C ALA A 6 4.49 1.22 -6.85
N ALA A 7 4.07 0.13 -6.20
CA ALA A 7 2.69 -0.39 -6.29
C ALA A 7 1.65 0.59 -5.70
N ALA A 8 2.02 1.40 -4.71
CA ALA A 8 1.14 2.41 -4.13
C ALA A 8 0.86 3.61 -5.06
N ARG A 9 1.61 3.77 -6.16
CA ARG A 9 1.40 4.87 -7.11
C ARG A 9 0.12 4.63 -7.92
N ALA A 10 -0.78 5.61 -7.91
CA ALA A 10 -2.05 5.55 -8.64
C ALA A 10 -1.89 5.43 -10.17
N GLY A 11 -0.85 6.03 -10.75
CA GLY A 11 -0.53 5.93 -12.17
C GLY A 11 -1.59 6.51 -13.13
N THR A 12 -2.37 7.47 -12.67
CA THR A 12 -3.53 8.04 -13.40
C THR A 12 -3.18 9.19 -14.35
N HIS A 13 -1.91 9.59 -14.42
CA HIS A 13 -1.47 10.68 -15.29
C HIS A 13 -1.72 10.37 -16.77
N LYS A 14 -2.26 11.32 -17.50
CA LYS A 14 -2.60 11.19 -18.92
C LYS A 14 -2.47 12.53 -19.63
N THR A 15 -2.02 12.47 -20.89
CA THR A 15 -2.13 13.57 -21.84
C THR A 15 -2.88 13.11 -23.09
N LYS A 16 -3.57 14.02 -23.75
CA LYS A 16 -4.30 13.70 -24.98
C LYS A 16 -3.33 13.59 -26.14
N ASN A 17 -3.34 12.46 -26.85
CA ASN A 17 -2.66 12.29 -28.11
C ASN A 17 -3.47 12.91 -29.27
N ARG A 18 -2.92 12.92 -30.48
CA ARG A 18 -3.56 13.57 -31.64
C ARG A 18 -4.93 12.98 -32.00
N GLY A 19 -5.22 11.75 -31.64
CA GLY A 19 -6.51 11.10 -31.85
C GLY A 19 -7.56 11.46 -30.81
N GLU A 20 -7.12 11.89 -29.61
CA GLU A 20 -7.99 12.22 -28.48
C GLU A 20 -8.29 13.72 -28.38
N VAL A 21 -7.49 14.56 -29.03
CA VAL A 21 -7.77 16.01 -29.10
C VAL A 21 -8.93 16.24 -30.05
N SER A 22 -9.90 17.04 -29.61
CA SER A 22 -11.07 17.39 -30.43
C SER A 22 -10.69 18.09 -31.72
N GLY A 23 -11.32 17.68 -32.83
CA GLY A 23 -11.10 18.24 -34.15
C GLY A 23 -10.08 17.48 -35.03
N GLY A 24 -9.77 18.01 -36.19
CA GLY A 24 -8.73 17.49 -37.10
C GLY A 24 -9.10 16.24 -37.90
N GLY A 25 -10.36 15.84 -37.97
CA GLY A 25 -10.83 14.69 -38.75
C GLY A 25 -10.69 14.88 -40.25
N LYS A 26 -10.79 16.12 -40.74
CA LYS A 26 -10.64 16.45 -42.18
C LYS A 26 -9.21 16.87 -42.47
N LYS A 27 -8.66 16.39 -43.61
CA LYS A 27 -7.38 16.85 -44.13
C LYS A 27 -7.43 18.34 -44.43
N PRO A 28 -6.47 19.18 -43.99
CA PRO A 28 -6.53 20.64 -44.10
C PRO A 28 -6.58 21.12 -45.57
N PHE A 29 -5.85 20.46 -46.47
CA PHE A 29 -5.80 20.78 -47.88
C PHE A 29 -5.30 19.57 -48.75
N LYS A 30 -5.38 19.69 -50.04
CA LYS A 30 -4.99 18.64 -51.01
C LYS A 30 -3.50 18.29 -50.86
N GLN A 31 -3.14 17.03 -51.17
CA GLN A 31 -1.79 16.49 -51.03
C GLN A 31 -0.74 17.19 -51.88
N LYS A 32 -1.13 17.68 -53.06
CA LYS A 32 -0.28 18.37 -54.06
C LYS A 32 -1.02 19.59 -54.65
N GLY A 33 -0.31 20.50 -55.30
CA GLY A 33 -0.88 21.64 -56.00
C GLY A 33 -1.18 22.86 -55.15
N THR A 34 -0.70 22.92 -53.86
CA THR A 34 -0.93 24.07 -52.99
C THR A 34 0.34 24.89 -52.67
N GLY A 35 1.52 24.43 -53.11
CA GLY A 35 2.81 25.06 -52.79
C GLY A 35 3.18 25.03 -51.29
N ARG A 36 2.36 24.41 -50.41
CA ARG A 36 2.55 24.33 -48.95
C ARG A 36 3.10 22.96 -48.55
N ALA A 37 3.74 22.93 -47.38
CA ALA A 37 4.16 21.67 -46.78
C ALA A 37 2.94 20.75 -46.51
N ARG A 38 3.12 19.46 -46.77
CA ARG A 38 2.05 18.44 -46.62
C ARG A 38 1.59 18.32 -45.21
N GLN A 39 0.28 18.37 -44.96
CA GLN A 39 -0.33 18.23 -43.65
C GLN A 39 -1.43 17.15 -43.66
N GLY A 40 -1.41 16.29 -42.65
CA GLY A 40 -2.42 15.23 -42.51
C GLY A 40 -3.55 15.61 -41.56
N SER A 41 -3.25 16.39 -40.53
CA SER A 41 -4.21 16.79 -39.52
C SER A 41 -3.78 18.10 -38.84
N THR A 42 -4.73 18.92 -38.46
CA THR A 42 -4.51 20.14 -37.68
C THR A 42 -4.20 19.83 -36.17
N ARG A 43 -4.33 18.58 -35.76
CA ARG A 43 -4.07 18.12 -34.38
C ARG A 43 -2.77 17.32 -34.26
N SER A 44 -1.92 17.33 -35.27
CA SER A 44 -0.57 16.76 -35.19
C SER A 44 0.23 17.43 -34.05
N PRO A 45 1.20 16.73 -33.43
CA PRO A 45 1.98 17.28 -32.30
C PRO A 45 2.75 18.56 -32.63
N ASN A 46 3.09 18.78 -33.89
CA ASN A 46 3.77 19.97 -34.39
C ASN A 46 2.82 21.16 -34.66
N GLN A 47 1.54 20.99 -34.49
CA GLN A 47 0.54 22.04 -34.66
C GLN A 47 0.18 22.70 -33.30
N ARG A 48 -0.15 23.99 -33.34
CA ARG A 48 -0.68 24.69 -32.18
C ARG A 48 -1.98 24.03 -31.69
N HIS A 49 -2.07 23.71 -30.40
CA HIS A 49 -3.16 22.93 -29.81
C HIS A 49 -3.29 21.49 -30.36
N GLY A 50 -2.23 20.94 -30.94
CA GLY A 50 -2.15 19.53 -31.33
C GLY A 50 -1.97 18.60 -30.12
N GLY A 51 -2.08 17.30 -30.36
CA GLY A 51 -1.87 16.29 -29.32
C GLY A 51 -0.42 16.14 -28.92
N VAL A 52 -0.16 15.62 -27.74
CA VAL A 52 1.20 15.36 -27.24
C VAL A 52 1.74 14.06 -27.88
N ALA A 53 2.97 14.11 -28.41
CA ALA A 53 3.68 12.92 -28.85
C ALA A 53 4.36 12.25 -27.64
N HIS A 54 4.22 10.93 -27.52
CA HIS A 54 4.84 10.14 -26.42
C HIS A 54 4.55 10.67 -25.03
N GLY A 55 3.39 11.29 -24.83
CA GLY A 55 2.97 11.76 -23.51
C GLY A 55 2.68 10.63 -22.54
N PRO A 56 2.58 10.93 -21.23
CA PRO A 56 2.25 9.95 -20.24
C PRO A 56 0.87 9.35 -20.49
N VAL A 57 0.75 8.05 -20.28
CA VAL A 57 -0.49 7.29 -20.32
C VAL A 57 -0.72 6.59 -18.98
N PRO A 58 -1.97 6.36 -18.56
CA PRO A 58 -2.25 5.61 -17.35
C PRO A 58 -1.60 4.23 -17.39
N ARG A 59 -0.83 3.91 -16.35
CA ARG A 59 -0.18 2.60 -16.25
C ARG A 59 -0.04 2.19 -14.80
N LYS A 60 0.07 0.89 -14.56
CA LYS A 60 0.45 0.33 -13.27
C LYS A 60 1.96 0.41 -13.09
N TYR A 61 2.38 0.61 -11.85
CA TYR A 61 3.79 0.64 -11.46
C TYR A 61 4.20 -0.59 -10.65
N ASP A 62 3.36 -1.62 -10.63
CA ASP A 62 3.61 -2.84 -9.89
C ASP A 62 4.93 -3.49 -10.32
N GLN A 63 5.73 -3.89 -9.34
CA GLN A 63 6.98 -4.62 -9.54
C GLN A 63 6.84 -6.02 -8.91
N ARG A 64 6.78 -7.03 -9.75
CA ARG A 64 6.68 -8.41 -9.28
C ARG A 64 7.96 -8.81 -8.55
N THR A 65 7.81 -9.13 -7.27
CA THR A 65 8.90 -9.62 -6.42
C THR A 65 8.61 -11.06 -5.99
N PRO A 66 9.59 -11.97 -6.01
CA PRO A 66 9.40 -13.35 -5.53
C PRO A 66 8.95 -13.40 -4.07
N LYS A 67 7.95 -14.21 -3.75
CA LYS A 67 7.40 -14.35 -2.38
C LYS A 67 8.47 -14.68 -1.33
N LYS A 68 9.43 -15.56 -1.67
CA LYS A 68 10.54 -15.90 -0.77
C LYS A 68 11.45 -14.70 -0.45
N MET A 69 11.66 -13.80 -1.42
CA MET A 69 12.45 -12.58 -1.23
C MET A 69 11.72 -11.60 -0.29
N ILE A 70 10.40 -11.43 -0.45
CA ILE A 70 9.59 -10.59 0.44
C ILE A 70 9.64 -11.12 1.87
N ALA A 71 9.46 -12.43 2.05
CA ALA A 71 9.52 -13.08 3.37
C ALA A 71 10.92 -12.96 4.01
N ALA A 72 11.99 -13.13 3.23
CA ALA A 72 13.35 -12.98 3.73
C ALA A 72 13.64 -11.53 4.15
N ALA A 73 13.17 -10.54 3.39
CA ALA A 73 13.29 -9.14 3.74
C ALA A 73 12.58 -8.81 5.06
N LEU A 74 11.34 -9.28 5.24
CA LEU A 74 10.59 -9.08 6.49
C LEU A 74 11.31 -9.72 7.69
N LYS A 75 11.79 -10.97 7.56
CA LYS A 75 12.57 -11.64 8.61
C LYS A 75 13.85 -10.87 8.96
N GLY A 76 14.55 -10.35 7.95
CA GLY A 76 15.77 -9.56 8.14
C GLY A 76 15.52 -8.29 8.94
N VAL A 77 14.46 -7.54 8.60
CA VAL A 77 14.10 -6.30 9.30
C VAL A 77 13.65 -6.58 10.74
N LEU A 78 12.83 -7.63 10.96
CA LEU A 78 12.45 -8.02 12.33
C LEU A 78 13.65 -8.47 13.16
N SER A 79 14.60 -9.20 12.57
CA SER A 79 15.84 -9.59 13.26
C SER A 79 16.67 -8.37 13.67
N ASP A 80 16.74 -7.34 12.82
CA ASP A 80 17.41 -6.08 13.15
C ASP A 80 16.72 -5.36 14.33
N ARG A 81 15.40 -5.23 14.28
CA ARG A 81 14.62 -4.64 15.38
C ARG A 81 14.75 -5.42 16.68
N GLN A 82 14.79 -6.75 16.61
CA GLN A 82 14.99 -7.60 17.79
C GLN A 82 16.39 -7.42 18.40
N ARG A 83 17.44 -7.34 17.58
CA ARG A 83 18.80 -7.05 18.08
C ARG A 83 18.92 -5.70 18.78
N ALA A 84 18.14 -4.72 18.32
CA ALA A 84 18.08 -3.39 18.92
C ALA A 84 17.12 -3.32 20.14
N ALA A 85 16.53 -4.45 20.59
CA ALA A 85 15.52 -4.53 21.65
C ALA A 85 14.29 -3.63 21.39
N ARG A 86 13.84 -3.58 20.11
CA ARG A 86 12.73 -2.73 19.65
C ARG A 86 11.48 -3.53 19.27
N ILE A 87 11.38 -4.77 19.72
CA ILE A 87 10.16 -5.59 19.58
C ILE A 87 9.63 -5.90 20.97
N HIS A 88 8.38 -5.55 21.20
CA HIS A 88 7.68 -5.74 22.47
C HIS A 88 6.46 -6.62 22.26
N ALA A 89 6.22 -7.57 23.17
CA ALA A 89 5.01 -8.38 23.21
C ALA A 89 4.18 -7.99 24.43
N VAL A 90 2.93 -7.63 24.19
CA VAL A 90 2.03 -7.07 25.22
C VAL A 90 0.80 -7.96 25.39
N SER A 91 0.54 -8.42 26.59
CA SER A 91 -0.60 -9.29 26.92
C SER A 91 -1.89 -8.53 27.27
N GLY A 92 -1.86 -7.25 27.59
CA GLY A 92 -3.03 -6.51 28.07
C GLY A 92 -3.75 -5.60 27.05
N LEU A 93 -3.33 -5.59 25.80
CA LEU A 93 -3.91 -4.71 24.77
C LEU A 93 -5.37 -5.02 24.44
N VAL A 94 -5.77 -6.26 24.56
CA VAL A 94 -7.12 -6.74 24.19
C VAL A 94 -8.19 -6.30 25.20
N GLU A 95 -7.82 -6.09 26.45
CA GLU A 95 -8.72 -5.75 27.56
C GLU A 95 -9.01 -4.24 27.66
N ALA A 96 -8.25 -3.42 26.94
CA ALA A 96 -8.38 -1.96 26.99
C ALA A 96 -9.65 -1.49 26.24
N THR A 97 -10.70 -1.19 26.96
CA THR A 97 -11.98 -0.71 26.40
C THR A 97 -11.98 0.79 26.08
N THR A 98 -11.01 1.54 26.59
CA THR A 98 -10.91 2.99 26.38
C THR A 98 -9.60 3.36 25.69
N THR A 99 -9.62 4.38 24.84
CA THR A 99 -8.44 4.89 24.13
C THR A 99 -7.32 5.26 25.09
N LYS A 100 -7.65 5.92 26.23
CA LYS A 100 -6.67 6.33 27.24
C LYS A 100 -5.95 5.14 27.86
N ALA A 101 -6.67 4.08 28.21
CA ALA A 101 -6.10 2.86 28.79
C ALA A 101 -5.23 2.11 27.78
N ALA A 102 -5.69 2.02 26.53
CA ALA A 102 -4.95 1.37 25.46
C ALA A 102 -3.63 2.09 25.12
N ILE A 103 -3.65 3.41 25.04
CA ILE A 103 -2.44 4.22 24.83
C ILE A 103 -1.49 4.08 26.01
N ALA A 104 -1.98 4.13 27.25
CA ALA A 104 -1.16 3.95 28.44
C ALA A 104 -0.47 2.58 28.46
N ALA A 105 -1.18 1.51 28.05
CA ALA A 105 -0.61 0.17 27.95
C ALA A 105 0.52 0.11 26.90
N VAL A 106 0.36 0.73 25.75
CA VAL A 106 1.41 0.77 24.72
C VAL A 106 2.60 1.62 25.16
N ARG A 107 2.36 2.77 25.80
CA ARG A 107 3.40 3.69 26.28
C ARG A 107 4.24 3.17 27.44
N GLN A 108 3.79 2.14 28.15
CA GLN A 108 4.61 1.45 29.15
C GLN A 108 5.83 0.77 28.54
N PHE A 109 5.79 0.42 27.26
CA PHE A 109 6.86 -0.32 26.58
C PHE A 109 7.76 0.56 25.74
N SER A 110 7.28 1.70 25.26
CA SER A 110 8.07 2.62 24.45
C SER A 110 7.52 4.05 24.50
N ASP A 111 8.44 5.00 24.75
CA ASP A 111 8.17 6.45 24.71
C ASP A 111 8.44 7.05 23.31
N ARG A 112 8.78 6.21 22.33
CA ARG A 112 9.11 6.67 20.97
C ARG A 112 7.86 7.15 20.24
N LYS A 113 8.07 8.01 19.25
CA LYS A 113 6.97 8.68 18.54
C LYS A 113 6.21 7.73 17.62
N ASN A 114 6.91 7.01 16.75
CA ASN A 114 6.29 6.21 15.70
C ASN A 114 6.25 4.74 16.10
N LEU A 115 5.12 4.27 16.60
CA LEU A 115 4.95 2.89 17.05
C LEU A 115 4.12 2.09 16.04
N LEU A 116 4.61 0.91 15.66
CA LEU A 116 3.86 -0.07 14.90
C LEU A 116 3.19 -1.05 15.86
N VAL A 117 1.87 -1.04 15.91
CA VAL A 117 1.11 -1.97 16.73
C VAL A 117 0.51 -3.05 15.85
N VAL A 118 0.91 -4.29 16.08
CA VAL A 118 0.46 -5.46 15.34
C VAL A 118 -0.58 -6.21 16.14
N LEU A 119 -1.78 -6.31 15.59
CA LEU A 119 -2.95 -6.93 16.22
C LEU A 119 -3.39 -8.18 15.45
N SER A 120 -4.07 -9.11 16.12
CA SER A 120 -4.79 -10.20 15.45
C SER A 120 -6.12 -9.68 14.89
N ARG A 121 -6.65 -10.35 13.86
CA ARG A 121 -7.96 -9.97 13.25
C ARG A 121 -9.12 -10.01 14.23
N ASN A 122 -9.02 -10.78 15.29
CA ASN A 122 -10.07 -10.92 16.30
C ASN A 122 -10.06 -9.82 17.36
N GLU A 123 -9.03 -8.96 17.37
CA GLU A 123 -8.82 -7.92 18.41
C GLU A 123 -9.46 -6.57 18.03
N ASN A 124 -10.74 -6.59 17.62
CA ASN A 124 -11.46 -5.40 17.18
C ASN A 124 -11.58 -4.30 18.23
N ALA A 125 -11.70 -4.65 19.52
CA ALA A 125 -11.79 -3.66 20.59
C ALA A 125 -10.50 -2.85 20.73
N ALA A 126 -9.34 -3.51 20.70
CA ALA A 126 -8.03 -2.86 20.70
C ALA A 126 -7.83 -1.98 19.47
N TRP A 127 -8.23 -2.46 18.27
CA TRP A 127 -8.19 -1.70 17.03
C TRP A 127 -8.98 -0.40 17.11
N LEU A 128 -10.25 -0.46 17.56
CA LEU A 128 -11.11 0.72 17.71
C LEU A 128 -10.57 1.72 18.75
N SER A 129 -9.96 1.22 19.82
CA SER A 129 -9.40 2.06 20.89
C SER A 129 -8.13 2.80 20.46
N LEU A 130 -7.31 2.22 19.59
CA LEU A 130 -6.00 2.77 19.21
C LEU A 130 -6.00 3.54 17.88
N ARG A 131 -6.93 3.27 16.96
CA ARG A 131 -6.89 3.79 15.57
C ARG A 131 -6.92 5.32 15.45
N ASN A 132 -7.41 6.02 16.46
CA ASN A 132 -7.53 7.49 16.43
C ASN A 132 -6.25 8.21 16.89
N HIS A 133 -5.16 7.50 17.18
CA HIS A 133 -3.92 8.10 17.65
C HIS A 133 -2.91 8.22 16.51
N ASP A 134 -2.47 9.44 16.21
CA ASP A 134 -1.62 9.76 15.03
C ASP A 134 -0.24 9.11 15.06
N GLU A 135 0.31 8.85 16.26
CA GLU A 135 1.65 8.27 16.42
C GLU A 135 1.66 6.74 16.39
N LEU A 136 0.46 6.12 16.33
CA LEU A 136 0.31 4.68 16.30
C LEU A 136 -0.09 4.22 14.89
N HIS A 137 0.74 3.42 14.27
CA HIS A 137 0.38 2.73 13.04
C HIS A 137 -0.12 1.32 13.36
N LEU A 138 -1.40 1.07 13.10
CA LEU A 138 -2.02 -0.23 13.37
C LEU A 138 -1.99 -1.10 12.11
N ILE A 139 -1.60 -2.35 12.28
CA ILE A 139 -1.61 -3.33 11.21
C ILE A 139 -2.02 -4.70 11.73
N VAL A 140 -2.64 -5.50 10.88
CA VAL A 140 -2.96 -6.89 11.21
C VAL A 140 -1.75 -7.78 10.93
N ASN A 141 -1.56 -8.83 11.73
CA ASN A 141 -0.42 -9.73 11.66
C ASN A 141 -0.16 -10.33 10.26
N ASP A 142 -1.20 -10.59 9.48
CA ASP A 142 -1.11 -11.13 8.12
C ASP A 142 -0.77 -10.08 7.04
N GLN A 143 -0.89 -8.79 7.36
CA GLN A 143 -0.53 -7.67 6.49
C GLN A 143 0.83 -7.05 6.83
N LEU A 144 1.51 -7.57 7.85
CA LEU A 144 2.81 -7.08 8.27
C LEU A 144 3.83 -7.14 7.12
N ASN A 145 4.49 -6.02 6.88
CA ASN A 145 5.44 -5.87 5.78
C ASN A 145 6.73 -5.13 6.23
N ALA A 146 7.77 -5.26 5.42
CA ALA A 146 9.09 -4.71 5.75
C ALA A 146 9.11 -3.17 5.78
N TYR A 147 8.25 -2.49 5.01
CA TYR A 147 8.22 -1.03 4.97
C TYR A 147 7.70 -0.46 6.28
N ASP A 148 6.58 -0.96 6.79
CA ASP A 148 5.96 -0.47 8.03
C ASP A 148 6.88 -0.70 9.23
N VAL A 149 7.56 -1.85 9.29
CA VAL A 149 8.58 -2.14 10.34
C VAL A 149 9.78 -1.19 10.26
N LEU A 150 10.22 -0.80 9.04
CA LEU A 150 11.35 0.11 8.87
C LEU A 150 11.03 1.56 9.20
N VAL A 151 9.81 2.01 8.89
CA VAL A 151 9.36 3.40 9.16
C VAL A 151 9.11 3.61 10.64
N SER A 152 8.67 2.57 11.34
CA SER A 152 8.35 2.65 12.77
C SER A 152 9.61 2.56 13.64
N ASP A 153 9.59 3.23 14.77
CA ASP A 153 10.67 3.20 15.75
C ASP A 153 10.71 1.87 16.50
N ASP A 154 9.58 1.46 17.05
CA ASP A 154 9.39 0.20 17.76
C ASP A 154 8.18 -0.56 17.22
N VAL A 155 8.20 -1.87 17.42
CA VAL A 155 7.12 -2.78 17.02
C VAL A 155 6.52 -3.42 18.27
N VAL A 156 5.23 -3.22 18.46
CA VAL A 156 4.48 -3.76 19.59
C VAL A 156 3.51 -4.81 19.07
N PHE A 157 3.68 -6.05 19.47
CA PHE A 157 2.76 -7.14 19.15
C PHE A 157 1.78 -7.36 20.30
N SER A 158 0.50 -7.59 19.99
CA SER A 158 -0.35 -8.30 20.92
C SER A 158 0.12 -9.75 21.03
N GLU A 159 -0.11 -10.38 22.17
CA GLU A 159 0.30 -11.77 22.38
C GLU A 159 -0.37 -12.71 21.36
N GLY A 160 -1.65 -12.47 21.04
CA GLY A 160 -2.39 -13.20 20.01
C GLY A 160 -1.76 -13.05 18.63
N ALA A 161 -1.50 -11.81 18.21
CA ALA A 161 -0.89 -11.52 16.91
C ALA A 161 0.51 -12.13 16.76
N LEU A 162 1.30 -12.12 17.82
CA LEU A 162 2.63 -12.72 17.81
C LEU A 162 2.56 -14.25 17.65
N ARG A 163 1.66 -14.91 18.35
CA ARG A 163 1.44 -16.35 18.22
C ARG A 163 0.99 -16.72 16.80
N ASP A 164 0.03 -15.98 16.25
CA ASP A 164 -0.47 -16.19 14.89
C ASP A 164 0.62 -15.95 13.85
N PHE A 165 1.44 -14.91 14.03
CA PHE A 165 2.57 -14.61 13.14
C PHE A 165 3.64 -15.70 13.15
N ILE A 166 3.98 -16.26 14.31
CA ILE A 166 4.96 -17.36 14.46
C ILE A 166 4.40 -18.66 13.88
N ALA A 167 3.11 -18.95 14.07
CA ALA A 167 2.44 -20.10 13.49
C ALA A 167 2.46 -20.08 11.96
N GLY A 168 2.52 -18.87 11.39
CA GLY A 168 2.54 -18.65 9.95
C GLY A 168 1.17 -18.76 9.29
N PRO A 169 1.07 -18.54 7.97
CA PRO A 169 -0.20 -18.60 7.27
C PRO A 169 -0.77 -20.01 7.27
N ALA A 170 -2.07 -20.11 7.43
CA ALA A 170 -2.78 -21.39 7.32
C ALA A 170 -2.46 -22.05 5.97
N THR A 171 -2.07 -23.33 6.00
CA THR A 171 -1.69 -24.11 4.82
C THR A 171 -2.77 -25.12 4.46
N GLY A 172 -2.91 -25.46 3.17
CA GLY A 172 -3.86 -26.47 2.68
C GLY A 172 -5.31 -25.98 2.64
N LYS A 173 -6.26 -26.88 2.93
CA LYS A 173 -7.71 -26.59 2.86
C LYS A 173 -8.16 -25.52 3.86
N GLY A 174 -7.45 -25.31 4.96
CA GLY A 174 -7.74 -24.28 5.97
C GLY A 174 -7.48 -22.84 5.46
N ALA A 175 -6.53 -22.66 4.55
CA ALA A 175 -6.20 -21.32 4.01
C ALA A 175 -7.36 -20.71 3.19
N THR A 176 -8.17 -21.52 2.53
CA THR A 176 -9.33 -21.07 1.75
C THR A 176 -10.55 -20.74 2.62
N ALA A 177 -10.70 -21.37 3.78
CA ALA A 177 -11.83 -21.12 4.69
C ALA A 177 -11.72 -19.74 5.37
N VAL A 178 -10.51 -19.35 5.80
CA VAL A 178 -10.29 -18.07 6.49
C VAL A 178 -10.55 -16.86 5.55
N ALA A 179 -10.21 -16.97 4.27
CA ALA A 179 -10.49 -15.92 3.29
C ALA A 179 -12.00 -15.70 3.02
N ARG A 180 -12.80 -16.77 3.09
CA ARG A 180 -14.26 -16.68 2.89
C ARG A 180 -15.04 -16.13 4.09
N GLU A 181 -14.60 -16.41 5.30
CA GLU A 181 -15.24 -15.87 6.50
C GLU A 181 -15.05 -14.36 6.64
N SER A 182 -13.91 -13.82 6.16
CA SER A 182 -13.68 -12.38 6.17
C SER A 182 -14.51 -11.60 5.13
N GLU A 183 -15.00 -12.26 4.07
CA GLU A 183 -15.85 -11.64 3.05
C GLU A 183 -17.35 -11.63 3.44
N VAL A 184 -17.79 -12.54 4.31
CA VAL A 184 -19.20 -12.63 4.74
C VAL A 184 -19.55 -11.65 5.86
N GLY A 185 -18.57 -11.08 6.56
CA GLY A 185 -18.77 -10.13 7.67
C GLY A 185 -19.02 -8.66 7.27
N VAL A 186 -19.11 -8.32 5.97
CA VAL A 186 -19.29 -6.94 5.49
C VAL A 186 -20.70 -6.66 4.91
N SER A 187 -21.62 -7.62 5.00
CA SER A 187 -23.00 -7.42 4.57
C SER A 187 -23.97 -7.61 5.73
N ALA A 188 -24.05 -6.63 6.65
CA ALA A 188 -25.19 -6.36 7.51
C ALA A 188 -25.10 -4.91 8.01
#